data_20527fc3738fb2c13c379154220b7e42
#
_entry.id   20527fc3738fb2c13c379154220b7e42
#
_cell.length_a   1.000
_cell.length_b   1.000
_cell.length_c   1.000
_cell.angle_alpha   90.00
_cell.angle_beta   90.00
_cell.angle_gamma   90.00
#
_symmetry.space_group_name_H-M   'P 1'
#
loop_
_entity.id
_entity.type
_entity.pdbx_description
1 polymer ?
#
loop_
_entity_poly.entity_id
_entity_poly.type
_entity_poly.pdbx_seq_one_letter_code
_entity_poly.pdbx_strand_id
1 'polypeptide(L)'
;MSTFPLADMEAEAIRLVDGLAQHDCLARLIGGLAIAQHRHGQVPSSLAREYYDIDIVVPARKSGPLHEGMERLGYTPNKRFNNLRGDKRMLFYDEPNGRQVDVFVRRFDMCHGLDLADRLDTGSRTLFPSDLMLTKLQVVQINRKDLTDALTLLLHHEVRAAGADVVDLDRLISVTSSDWGWYTTLTDNLARIPDLANELLGVADAVRVIDRVETIRNALETAPKSLRWKARAKIGRKVKWYALPEEVGQTIVTR
;
A
#
# COMPACT_ATOMS: atom_id res chain seq x y z
N MET A 1 -23.44 -5.88 12.99
CA MET A 1 -22.98 -5.55 11.62
C MET A 1 -23.73 -6.43 10.61
N SER A 2 -23.83 -5.98 9.33
CA SER A 2 -24.37 -6.82 8.25
C SER A 2 -23.53 -8.09 8.12
N THR A 3 -24.17 -9.24 7.93
CA THR A 3 -23.51 -10.51 7.61
C THR A 3 -23.13 -10.62 6.13
N PHE A 4 -23.59 -9.69 5.31
CA PHE A 4 -23.32 -9.65 3.87
C PHE A 4 -22.53 -8.40 3.49
N PRO A 5 -21.63 -8.50 2.50
CA PRO A 5 -20.88 -7.38 1.97
C PRO A 5 -21.78 -6.25 1.44
N LEU A 6 -21.38 -5.01 1.69
CA LEU A 6 -22.06 -3.81 1.22
C LEU A 6 -21.72 -3.55 -0.26
N ALA A 7 -22.66 -2.96 -1.00
CA ALA A 7 -22.41 -2.59 -2.41
C ALA A 7 -21.37 -1.46 -2.54
N ASP A 8 -21.42 -0.48 -1.63
CA ASP A 8 -20.42 0.60 -1.60
C ASP A 8 -19.05 0.09 -1.18
N MET A 9 -18.03 0.37 -1.98
CA MET A 9 -16.70 -0.18 -1.84
C MET A 9 -15.93 0.40 -0.64
N GLU A 10 -16.04 1.69 -0.39
CA GLU A 10 -15.36 2.33 0.74
C GLU A 10 -16.00 1.94 2.07
N ALA A 11 -17.34 1.90 2.13
CA ALA A 11 -18.06 1.43 3.30
C ALA A 11 -17.78 -0.06 3.59
N GLU A 12 -17.65 -0.87 2.55
CA GLU A 12 -17.32 -2.30 2.69
C GLU A 12 -15.91 -2.52 3.22
N ALA A 13 -14.93 -1.78 2.75
CA ALA A 13 -13.57 -1.86 3.25
C ALA A 13 -13.49 -1.55 4.76
N ILE A 14 -14.25 -0.54 5.22
CA ILE A 14 -14.38 -0.20 6.64
C ILE A 14 -15.07 -1.34 7.40
N ARG A 15 -16.22 -1.83 6.89
CA ARG A 15 -16.96 -2.93 7.51
C ARG A 15 -16.10 -4.19 7.67
N LEU A 16 -15.31 -4.52 6.64
CA LEU A 16 -14.42 -5.68 6.67
C LEU A 16 -13.39 -5.59 7.80
N VAL A 17 -12.65 -4.49 7.90
CA VAL A 17 -11.61 -4.35 8.93
C VAL A 17 -12.21 -4.30 10.34
N ASP A 18 -13.30 -3.55 10.53
CA ASP A 18 -14.00 -3.47 11.82
C ASP A 18 -14.62 -4.82 12.20
N GLY A 19 -15.15 -5.56 11.23
CA GLY A 19 -15.71 -6.89 11.45
C GLY A 19 -14.63 -7.92 11.83
N LEU A 20 -13.48 -7.90 11.15
CA LEU A 20 -12.36 -8.76 11.52
C LEU A 20 -11.84 -8.47 12.93
N ALA A 21 -11.79 -7.20 13.33
CA ALA A 21 -11.41 -6.83 14.70
C ALA A 21 -12.37 -7.41 15.76
N GLN A 22 -13.67 -7.51 15.46
CA GLN A 22 -14.66 -8.16 16.35
C GLN A 22 -14.47 -9.67 16.48
N HIS A 23 -13.69 -10.28 15.59
CA HIS A 23 -13.30 -11.68 15.59
C HIS A 23 -11.82 -11.89 16.00
N ASP A 24 -11.27 -10.97 16.81
CA ASP A 24 -9.88 -11.02 17.29
C ASP A 24 -8.84 -11.15 16.17
N CYS A 25 -9.17 -10.66 14.98
CA CYS A 25 -8.28 -10.63 13.84
C CYS A 25 -7.87 -9.20 13.51
N LEU A 26 -6.64 -8.83 13.87
CA LEU A 26 -6.08 -7.54 13.50
C LEU A 26 -5.85 -7.50 11.99
N ALA A 27 -6.47 -6.55 11.32
CA ALA A 27 -6.26 -6.28 9.90
C ALA A 27 -6.11 -4.77 9.66
N ARG A 28 -5.39 -4.40 8.62
CA ARG A 28 -5.29 -3.01 8.16
C ARG A 28 -5.50 -2.96 6.65
N LEU A 29 -6.25 -1.96 6.21
CA LEU A 29 -6.36 -1.65 4.79
C LEU A 29 -5.00 -1.22 4.24
N ILE A 30 -4.71 -1.68 3.03
CA ILE A 30 -3.63 -1.20 2.17
C ILE A 30 -4.20 -0.88 0.79
N GLY A 31 -3.37 -0.56 -0.18
CA GLY A 31 -3.85 -0.30 -1.53
C GLY A 31 -4.64 1.01 -1.68
N GLY A 32 -5.46 1.09 -2.72
CA GLY A 32 -6.18 2.31 -3.08
C GLY A 32 -7.24 2.73 -2.07
N LEU A 33 -7.96 1.77 -1.49
CA LEU A 33 -9.00 2.05 -0.50
C LEU A 33 -8.42 2.57 0.82
N ALA A 34 -7.23 2.09 1.21
CA ALA A 34 -6.54 2.68 2.35
C ALA A 34 -6.21 4.15 2.11
N ILE A 35 -5.71 4.49 0.93
CA ILE A 35 -5.39 5.86 0.56
C ILE A 35 -6.64 6.73 0.47
N ALA A 36 -7.78 6.17 0.04
CA ALA A 36 -9.06 6.87 0.07
C ALA A 36 -9.44 7.33 1.49
N GLN A 37 -9.15 6.52 2.52
CA GLN A 37 -9.41 6.88 3.92
C GLN A 37 -8.49 8.00 4.44
N HIS A 38 -7.38 8.29 3.77
CA HIS A 38 -6.44 9.37 4.10
C HIS A 38 -6.76 10.71 3.41
N ARG A 39 -7.87 10.80 2.68
CA ARG A 39 -8.31 12.05 2.07
C ARG A 39 -8.96 12.93 3.10
N HIS A 40 -8.52 14.19 3.17
CA HIS A 40 -9.09 15.19 4.05
C HIS A 40 -9.61 16.37 3.23
N GLY A 41 -10.80 16.87 3.59
CA GLY A 41 -11.40 18.02 2.92
C GLY A 41 -11.84 17.74 1.48
N GLN A 42 -11.77 18.76 0.62
CA GLN A 42 -12.19 18.67 -0.77
C GLN A 42 -11.10 18.02 -1.62
N VAL A 43 -11.41 16.88 -2.20
CA VAL A 43 -10.51 16.15 -3.12
C VAL A 43 -10.74 16.65 -4.54
N PRO A 44 -9.69 17.06 -5.28
CA PRO A 44 -9.80 17.40 -6.68
C PRO A 44 -10.42 16.26 -7.49
N SER A 45 -11.36 16.57 -8.39
CA SER A 45 -11.99 15.55 -9.25
C SER A 45 -10.98 14.81 -10.14
N SER A 46 -9.86 15.46 -10.47
CA SER A 46 -8.72 14.86 -11.17
C SER A 46 -8.06 13.69 -10.45
N LEU A 47 -8.25 13.58 -9.11
CA LEU A 47 -7.77 12.49 -8.26
C LEU A 47 -8.87 11.44 -7.98
N ALA A 48 -10.06 11.61 -8.54
CA ALA A 48 -11.12 10.62 -8.41
C ALA A 48 -10.71 9.31 -9.10
N ARG A 49 -10.98 8.17 -8.44
CA ARG A 49 -10.74 6.85 -9.03
C ARG A 49 -11.77 5.83 -8.57
N GLU A 50 -11.91 4.81 -9.38
CA GLU A 50 -12.71 3.63 -9.06
C GLU A 50 -11.83 2.55 -8.43
N TYR A 51 -12.42 1.76 -7.54
CA TYR A 51 -11.81 0.64 -6.83
C TYR A 51 -12.53 -0.65 -7.20
N TYR A 52 -11.77 -1.73 -7.41
CA TYR A 52 -12.31 -3.02 -7.85
C TYR A 52 -12.01 -4.16 -6.90
N ASP A 53 -11.06 -3.98 -6.00
CA ASP A 53 -10.57 -4.94 -5.04
C ASP A 53 -10.37 -4.30 -3.66
N ILE A 54 -10.33 -5.13 -2.63
CA ILE A 54 -10.01 -4.72 -1.27
C ILE A 54 -8.71 -5.41 -0.88
N ASP A 55 -7.71 -4.62 -0.55
CA ASP A 55 -6.43 -5.13 -0.06
C ASP A 55 -6.32 -4.92 1.45
N ILE A 56 -6.01 -5.98 2.19
CA ILE A 56 -5.72 -5.90 3.62
C ILE A 56 -4.41 -6.61 3.95
N VAL A 57 -3.80 -6.23 5.06
CA VAL A 57 -2.65 -6.91 5.65
C VAL A 57 -2.96 -7.34 7.08
N VAL A 58 -2.51 -8.55 7.43
CA VAL A 58 -2.65 -9.15 8.76
C VAL A 58 -1.27 -9.50 9.34
N PRO A 59 -1.07 -9.50 10.68
CA PRO A 59 0.25 -9.68 11.30
C PRO A 59 0.85 -11.07 11.08
N ALA A 60 0.01 -12.10 11.09
CA ALA A 60 0.41 -13.49 10.87
C ALA A 60 -0.76 -14.29 10.33
N ARG A 61 -0.48 -15.46 9.75
CA ARG A 61 -1.51 -16.42 9.39
C ARG A 61 -2.14 -16.99 10.67
N LYS A 62 -3.22 -16.38 11.11
CA LYS A 62 -4.14 -16.97 12.08
C LYS A 62 -5.23 -17.71 11.27
N SER A 63 -4.99 -18.97 10.94
CA SER A 63 -5.88 -19.73 10.05
C SER A 63 -7.29 -19.85 10.59
N GLY A 64 -7.48 -19.95 11.90
CA GLY A 64 -8.81 -19.98 12.54
C GLY A 64 -9.52 -18.63 12.51
N PRO A 65 -9.11 -17.65 13.32
CA PRO A 65 -9.84 -16.37 13.45
C PRO A 65 -10.03 -15.63 12.13
N LEU A 66 -9.02 -15.65 11.22
CA LEU A 66 -9.15 -14.97 9.93
C LEU A 66 -10.18 -15.65 9.03
N HIS A 67 -10.10 -16.99 8.84
CA HIS A 67 -11.06 -17.68 7.97
C HIS A 67 -12.47 -17.59 8.54
N GLU A 68 -12.65 -17.83 9.83
CA GLU A 68 -13.95 -17.73 10.49
C GLU A 68 -14.51 -16.29 10.39
N GLY A 69 -13.69 -15.26 10.62
CA GLY A 69 -14.10 -13.87 10.47
C GLY A 69 -14.52 -13.54 9.04
N MET A 70 -13.73 -13.95 8.04
CA MET A 70 -14.06 -13.74 6.62
C MET A 70 -15.35 -14.44 6.22
N GLU A 71 -15.55 -15.70 6.61
CA GLU A 71 -16.77 -16.45 6.31
C GLU A 71 -18.01 -15.84 6.99
N ARG A 72 -17.91 -15.43 8.25
CA ARG A 72 -18.99 -14.74 8.98
C ARG A 72 -19.35 -13.39 8.37
N LEU A 73 -18.38 -12.71 7.75
CA LEU A 73 -18.57 -11.46 7.05
C LEU A 73 -19.10 -11.64 5.62
N GLY A 74 -19.31 -12.89 5.17
CA GLY A 74 -19.92 -13.23 3.89
C GLY A 74 -18.93 -13.41 2.74
N TYR A 75 -17.64 -13.64 3.02
CA TYR A 75 -16.61 -13.87 1.99
C TYR A 75 -16.32 -15.35 1.79
N THR A 76 -16.13 -15.74 0.53
CA THR A 76 -15.79 -17.11 0.13
C THR A 76 -14.27 -17.25 -0.08
N PRO A 77 -13.59 -18.20 0.58
CA PRO A 77 -12.14 -18.38 0.41
C PRO A 77 -11.80 -19.07 -0.91
N ASN A 78 -10.72 -18.62 -1.59
CA ASN A 78 -10.07 -19.40 -2.64
C ASN A 78 -9.24 -20.53 -1.99
N LYS A 79 -9.88 -21.66 -1.72
CA LYS A 79 -9.26 -22.79 -1.01
C LYS A 79 -7.96 -23.26 -1.66
N ARG A 80 -7.93 -23.36 -2.99
CA ARG A 80 -6.74 -23.83 -3.73
C ARG A 80 -5.57 -22.87 -3.56
N PHE A 81 -5.80 -21.58 -3.79
CA PHE A 81 -4.75 -20.58 -3.67
C PHE A 81 -4.28 -20.46 -2.20
N ASN A 82 -5.21 -20.41 -1.26
CA ASN A 82 -4.92 -20.24 0.16
C ASN A 82 -4.15 -21.42 0.75
N ASN A 83 -4.36 -22.63 0.25
CA ASN A 83 -3.57 -23.79 0.66
C ASN A 83 -2.13 -23.74 0.14
N LEU A 84 -1.91 -23.21 -1.07
CA LEU A 84 -0.59 -23.17 -1.71
C LEU A 84 0.23 -21.95 -1.28
N ARG A 85 -0.40 -20.79 -1.05
CA ARG A 85 0.27 -19.49 -0.87
C ARG A 85 -0.13 -18.76 0.41
N GLY A 86 -1.01 -19.33 1.22
CA GLY A 86 -1.61 -18.65 2.38
C GLY A 86 -0.64 -18.32 3.51
N ASP A 87 0.63 -18.72 3.40
CA ASP A 87 1.70 -18.24 4.27
C ASP A 87 2.11 -16.80 3.98
N LYS A 88 1.88 -16.30 2.74
CA LYS A 88 2.21 -14.96 2.27
C LYS A 88 1.01 -14.14 1.83
N ARG A 89 0.07 -14.77 1.13
CA ARG A 89 -1.10 -14.11 0.56
C ARG A 89 -2.28 -15.07 0.53
N MET A 90 -3.48 -14.57 0.85
CA MET A 90 -4.74 -15.31 0.72
C MET A 90 -5.72 -14.52 -0.11
N LEU A 91 -6.63 -15.23 -0.78
CA LEU A 91 -7.68 -14.66 -1.60
C LEU A 91 -9.04 -15.05 -1.06
N PHE A 92 -9.95 -14.08 -1.02
CA PHE A 92 -11.35 -14.26 -0.71
C PHE A 92 -12.20 -13.51 -1.75
N TYR A 93 -13.46 -13.90 -1.87
CA TYR A 93 -14.38 -13.31 -2.83
C TYR A 93 -15.66 -12.84 -2.15
N ASP A 94 -16.08 -11.65 -2.50
CA ASP A 94 -17.40 -11.13 -2.32
C ASP A 94 -18.19 -11.46 -3.59
N GLU A 95 -18.79 -12.63 -3.62
CA GLU A 95 -19.49 -13.14 -4.80
C GLU A 95 -20.70 -12.28 -5.21
N PRO A 96 -21.54 -11.77 -4.26
CA PRO A 96 -22.66 -10.91 -4.60
C PRO A 96 -22.29 -9.65 -5.38
N ASN A 97 -21.13 -9.05 -5.09
CA ASN A 97 -20.68 -7.83 -5.72
C ASN A 97 -19.56 -8.06 -6.74
N GLY A 98 -19.13 -9.32 -6.97
CA GLY A 98 -18.08 -9.67 -7.94
C GLY A 98 -16.70 -9.12 -7.59
N ARG A 99 -16.36 -8.99 -6.29
CA ARG A 99 -15.12 -8.38 -5.82
C ARG A 99 -14.15 -9.40 -5.23
N GLN A 100 -12.86 -9.12 -5.36
CA GLN A 100 -11.80 -9.87 -4.72
C GLN A 100 -11.30 -9.14 -3.48
N VAL A 101 -10.94 -9.91 -2.45
CA VAL A 101 -10.21 -9.43 -1.28
C VAL A 101 -8.87 -10.13 -1.23
N ASP A 102 -7.80 -9.33 -1.26
CA ASP A 102 -6.43 -9.77 -1.10
C ASP A 102 -5.98 -9.59 0.35
N VAL A 103 -5.56 -10.68 0.96
CA VAL A 103 -5.05 -10.68 2.33
C VAL A 103 -3.55 -10.97 2.31
N PHE A 104 -2.75 -9.95 2.55
CA PHE A 104 -1.30 -10.09 2.70
C PHE A 104 -0.96 -10.48 4.14
N VAL A 105 -0.02 -11.41 4.29
CA VAL A 105 0.37 -11.93 5.61
C VAL A 105 1.72 -11.35 5.98
N ARG A 106 1.73 -10.43 6.97
CA ARG A 106 2.93 -9.82 7.55
C ARG A 106 3.74 -8.94 6.59
N ARG A 107 3.77 -9.26 5.31
CA ARG A 107 4.64 -8.62 4.30
C ARG A 107 3.82 -8.23 3.08
N PHE A 108 4.29 -7.16 2.43
CA PHE A 108 3.82 -6.76 1.12
C PHE A 108 5.00 -6.83 0.13
N ASP A 109 5.09 -7.93 -0.59
CA ASP A 109 6.19 -8.22 -1.51
C ASP A 109 5.71 -8.05 -2.95
N MET A 110 6.15 -6.97 -3.59
CA MET A 110 5.97 -6.69 -5.02
C MET A 110 7.33 -6.67 -5.73
N CYS A 111 7.80 -5.53 -6.19
CA CYS A 111 9.16 -5.43 -6.73
C CYS A 111 10.24 -5.51 -5.64
N HIS A 112 9.88 -5.15 -4.42
CA HIS A 112 10.72 -5.22 -3.21
C HIS A 112 9.93 -5.80 -2.06
N GLY A 113 10.63 -6.43 -1.11
CA GLY A 113 10.00 -6.93 0.10
C GLY A 113 9.79 -5.83 1.14
N LEU A 114 8.57 -5.68 1.65
CA LEU A 114 8.22 -4.75 2.72
C LEU A 114 7.68 -5.51 3.91
N ASP A 115 8.45 -5.61 5.00
CA ASP A 115 7.99 -6.19 6.26
C ASP A 115 7.10 -5.17 6.99
N LEU A 116 5.91 -5.61 7.35
CA LEU A 116 4.88 -4.82 8.02
C LEU A 116 4.47 -5.41 9.37
N ALA A 117 5.15 -6.45 9.86
CA ALA A 117 4.75 -7.17 11.07
C ALA A 117 4.57 -6.25 12.29
N ASP A 118 5.51 -5.32 12.49
CA ASP A 118 5.53 -4.38 13.62
C ASP A 118 4.88 -3.03 13.25
N ARG A 119 4.16 -2.97 12.13
CA ARG A 119 3.56 -1.74 11.57
C ARG A 119 2.04 -1.76 11.53
N LEU A 120 1.41 -2.76 12.14
CA LEU A 120 -0.04 -2.94 12.08
C LEU A 120 -0.78 -2.33 13.28
N ASP A 121 -0.10 -2.04 14.36
CA ASP A 121 -0.70 -1.35 15.52
C ASP A 121 -0.69 0.17 15.30
N THR A 122 -1.58 0.62 14.42
CA THR A 122 -1.66 2.02 14.01
C THR A 122 -2.72 2.81 14.77
N GLY A 123 -3.58 2.13 15.54
CA GLY A 123 -4.79 2.75 16.11
C GLY A 123 -5.84 3.17 15.07
N SER A 124 -5.61 2.87 13.78
CA SER A 124 -6.51 3.20 12.67
C SER A 124 -6.88 1.96 11.86
N ARG A 125 -7.75 2.11 10.85
CA ARG A 125 -8.13 1.03 9.92
C ARG A 125 -7.11 0.78 8.82
N THR A 126 -6.16 1.69 8.65
CA THR A 126 -5.16 1.67 7.56
C THR A 126 -3.74 1.52 8.12
N LEU A 127 -2.77 1.24 7.26
CA LEU A 127 -1.36 1.48 7.57
C LEU A 127 -1.07 2.98 7.72
N PHE A 128 0.08 3.31 8.28
CA PHE A 128 0.60 4.68 8.31
C PHE A 128 0.84 5.22 6.88
N PRO A 129 0.71 6.53 6.63
CA PRO A 129 0.92 7.12 5.31
C PRO A 129 2.27 6.75 4.67
N SER A 130 3.33 6.68 5.45
CA SER A 130 4.66 6.28 4.96
C SER A 130 4.71 4.84 4.45
N ASP A 131 4.06 3.90 5.17
CA ASP A 131 4.01 2.50 4.75
C ASP A 131 3.13 2.35 3.50
N LEU A 132 2.00 3.08 3.41
CA LEU A 132 1.19 3.15 2.19
C LEU A 132 1.97 3.71 1.01
N MET A 133 2.75 4.77 1.22
CA MET A 133 3.63 5.34 0.18
C MET A 133 4.68 4.30 -0.28
N LEU A 134 5.30 3.56 0.64
CA LEU A 134 6.23 2.48 0.31
C LEU A 134 5.55 1.38 -0.51
N THR A 135 4.30 0.99 -0.19
CA THR A 135 3.59 -0.02 -1.00
C THR A 135 3.40 0.43 -2.44
N LYS A 136 3.21 1.73 -2.70
CA LYS A 136 2.99 2.27 -4.05
C LYS A 136 4.31 2.51 -4.80
N LEU A 137 5.26 3.17 -4.17
CA LEU A 137 6.49 3.60 -4.83
C LEU A 137 7.55 2.50 -4.99
N GLN A 138 7.31 1.27 -4.50
CA GLN A 138 8.20 0.13 -4.74
C GLN A 138 8.11 -0.47 -6.15
N VAL A 139 7.08 -0.15 -6.91
CA VAL A 139 6.82 -0.78 -8.22
C VAL A 139 7.69 -0.15 -9.29
N VAL A 140 8.59 -0.94 -9.91
CA VAL A 140 9.54 -0.42 -10.92
C VAL A 140 8.80 0.04 -12.20
N GLN A 141 7.79 -0.72 -12.63
CA GLN A 141 6.92 -0.34 -13.74
C GLN A 141 5.64 0.31 -13.19
N ILE A 142 5.81 1.37 -12.40
CA ILE A 142 4.70 2.04 -11.73
C ILE A 142 3.71 2.61 -12.77
N ASN A 143 2.44 2.33 -12.57
CA ASN A 143 1.35 2.85 -13.37
C ASN A 143 0.87 4.22 -12.86
N ARG A 144 0.04 4.88 -13.67
CA ARG A 144 -0.50 6.20 -13.32
C ARG A 144 -1.35 6.18 -12.05
N LYS A 145 -2.11 5.10 -11.80
CA LYS A 145 -2.97 4.97 -10.60
C LYS A 145 -2.14 4.99 -9.33
N ASP A 146 -1.04 4.23 -9.30
CA ASP A 146 -0.16 4.18 -8.12
C ASP A 146 0.60 5.48 -7.88
N LEU A 147 1.00 6.20 -8.94
CA LEU A 147 1.54 7.55 -8.83
C LEU A 147 0.51 8.54 -8.29
N THR A 148 -0.74 8.46 -8.76
CA THR A 148 -1.83 9.31 -8.26
C THR A 148 -2.13 9.02 -6.78
N ASP A 149 -2.06 7.78 -6.36
CA ASP A 149 -2.20 7.37 -4.96
C ASP A 149 -1.08 7.99 -4.08
N ALA A 150 0.18 7.92 -4.53
CA ALA A 150 1.31 8.53 -3.84
C ALA A 150 1.19 10.07 -3.78
N LEU A 151 0.75 10.69 -4.89
CA LEU A 151 0.47 12.12 -4.95
C LEU A 151 -0.64 12.51 -3.97
N THR A 152 -1.70 11.71 -3.85
CA THR A 152 -2.80 11.93 -2.91
C THR A 152 -2.30 11.92 -1.46
N LEU A 153 -1.44 10.97 -1.08
CA LEU A 153 -0.82 10.96 0.24
C LEU A 153 0.01 12.24 0.47
N LEU A 154 0.81 12.66 -0.51
CA LEU A 154 1.61 13.88 -0.43
C LEU A 154 0.76 15.15 -0.43
N LEU A 155 -0.45 15.14 -0.95
CA LEU A 155 -1.37 16.29 -0.89
C LEU A 155 -1.96 16.45 0.52
N HIS A 156 -2.32 15.35 1.18
CA HIS A 156 -3.07 15.38 2.44
C HIS A 156 -2.21 15.27 3.70
N HIS A 157 -0.98 14.72 3.62
CA HIS A 157 -0.10 14.54 4.78
C HIS A 157 1.17 15.39 4.68
N GLU A 158 1.57 15.94 5.81
CA GLU A 158 2.87 16.62 5.92
C GLU A 158 4.02 15.60 5.89
N VAL A 159 5.19 16.06 5.47
CA VAL A 159 6.45 15.30 5.53
C VAL A 159 7.22 15.74 6.76
N ARG A 160 7.48 14.83 7.69
CA ARG A 160 8.19 15.10 8.95
C ARG A 160 9.17 13.97 9.28
N ALA A 161 10.05 14.23 10.25
CA ALA A 161 11.03 13.23 10.70
C ALA A 161 10.35 11.97 11.24
N ALA A 162 9.30 12.12 12.06
CA ALA A 162 8.53 11.02 12.61
C ALA A 162 7.08 11.43 12.90
N GLY A 163 6.16 10.46 12.89
CA GLY A 163 4.76 10.69 13.27
C GLY A 163 3.80 9.66 12.69
N ALA A 164 2.63 9.54 13.30
CA ALA A 164 1.62 8.55 12.90
C ALA A 164 0.80 8.99 11.67
N ASP A 165 0.44 10.27 11.60
CA ASP A 165 -0.41 10.84 10.54
C ASP A 165 0.39 11.76 9.60
N VAL A 166 1.60 11.35 9.27
CA VAL A 166 2.53 12.07 8.41
C VAL A 166 3.25 11.10 7.47
N VAL A 167 3.86 11.61 6.41
CA VAL A 167 4.87 10.89 5.67
C VAL A 167 6.17 10.96 6.47
N ASP A 168 6.43 9.89 7.21
CA ASP A 168 7.53 9.74 8.17
C ASP A 168 8.85 9.47 7.43
N LEU A 169 9.77 10.44 7.49
CA LEU A 169 11.09 10.36 6.84
C LEU A 169 11.97 9.27 7.45
N ASP A 170 11.93 9.07 8.76
CA ASP A 170 12.75 8.05 9.42
C ASP A 170 12.35 6.65 8.92
N ARG A 171 11.06 6.44 8.67
CA ARG A 171 10.57 5.19 8.06
C ARG A 171 11.09 5.02 6.64
N LEU A 172 10.98 6.03 5.78
CA LEU A 172 11.47 5.96 4.41
C LEU A 172 12.99 5.74 4.37
N ILE A 173 13.73 6.46 5.20
CA ILE A 173 15.18 6.33 5.35
C ILE A 173 15.55 4.92 5.82
N SER A 174 14.87 4.36 6.83
CA SER A 174 15.18 3.04 7.37
C SER A 174 15.14 1.93 6.31
N VAL A 175 14.17 2.01 5.39
CA VAL A 175 14.02 1.06 4.29
C VAL A 175 15.07 1.29 3.20
N THR A 176 15.27 2.53 2.80
CA THR A 176 16.10 2.87 1.63
C THR A 176 17.59 2.93 1.93
N SER A 177 18.01 3.22 3.17
CA SER A 177 19.42 3.31 3.54
C SER A 177 20.13 1.95 3.67
N SER A 178 19.36 0.88 3.83
CA SER A 178 19.87 -0.50 3.92
C SER A 178 19.84 -1.23 2.58
N ASP A 179 18.98 -0.83 1.65
CA ASP A 179 18.78 -1.47 0.35
C ASP A 179 18.84 -0.46 -0.81
N TRP A 180 19.85 -0.63 -1.66
CA TRP A 180 20.06 0.21 -2.84
C TRP A 180 18.92 0.08 -3.87
N GLY A 181 18.34 -1.11 -3.99
CA GLY A 181 17.23 -1.37 -4.91
C GLY A 181 15.98 -0.57 -4.51
N TRP A 182 15.64 -0.61 -3.23
CA TRP A 182 14.58 0.22 -2.66
C TRP A 182 14.82 1.71 -2.91
N TYR A 183 16.02 2.19 -2.56
CA TYR A 183 16.40 3.59 -2.78
C TYR A 183 16.22 4.01 -4.24
N THR A 184 16.73 3.20 -5.16
CA THR A 184 16.70 3.49 -6.60
C THR A 184 15.26 3.54 -7.11
N THR A 185 14.45 2.54 -6.79
CA THR A 185 13.06 2.49 -7.27
C THR A 185 12.22 3.60 -6.66
N LEU A 186 12.35 3.86 -5.36
CA LEU A 186 11.61 4.92 -4.68
C LEU A 186 11.96 6.30 -5.26
N THR A 187 13.25 6.61 -5.44
CA THR A 187 13.69 7.91 -5.96
C THR A 187 13.32 8.11 -7.44
N ASP A 188 13.37 7.06 -8.26
CA ASP A 188 12.89 7.11 -9.65
C ASP A 188 11.40 7.46 -9.74
N ASN A 189 10.59 6.86 -8.87
CA ASN A 189 9.15 7.09 -8.85
C ASN A 189 8.80 8.47 -8.25
N LEU A 190 9.48 8.89 -7.20
CA LEU A 190 9.34 10.25 -6.65
C LEU A 190 9.64 11.33 -7.70
N ALA A 191 10.63 11.12 -8.55
CA ALA A 191 10.98 12.07 -9.61
C ALA A 191 9.88 12.27 -10.67
N ARG A 192 8.89 11.39 -10.73
CA ARG A 192 7.74 11.46 -11.66
C ARG A 192 6.54 12.23 -11.09
N ILE A 193 6.50 12.42 -9.77
CA ILE A 193 5.35 13.05 -9.10
C ILE A 193 5.22 14.55 -9.44
N PRO A 194 6.29 15.36 -9.55
CA PRO A 194 6.17 16.77 -9.91
C PRO A 194 5.39 17.02 -11.21
N ASP A 195 5.68 16.29 -12.27
CA ASP A 195 4.97 16.43 -13.54
C ASP A 195 3.49 16.08 -13.40
N LEU A 196 3.19 15.00 -12.68
CA LEU A 196 1.82 14.58 -12.41
C LEU A 196 1.07 15.60 -11.52
N ALA A 197 1.76 16.20 -10.54
CA ALA A 197 1.17 17.24 -9.69
C ALA A 197 0.78 18.49 -10.51
N ASN A 198 1.66 18.94 -11.40
CA ASN A 198 1.38 20.06 -12.30
C ASN A 198 0.22 19.76 -13.28
N GLU A 199 0.05 18.49 -13.67
CA GLU A 199 -1.05 18.08 -14.56
C GLU A 199 -2.39 18.00 -13.83
N LEU A 200 -2.41 17.49 -12.58
CA LEU A 200 -3.65 17.10 -11.89
C LEU A 200 -4.12 18.12 -10.85
N LEU A 201 -3.26 19.00 -10.35
CA LEU A 201 -3.57 19.88 -9.23
C LEU A 201 -3.58 21.36 -9.62
N GLY A 202 -4.26 22.18 -8.82
CA GLY A 202 -4.10 23.63 -8.87
C GLY A 202 -2.69 24.04 -8.43
N VAL A 203 -2.25 25.23 -8.88
CA VAL A 203 -0.87 25.71 -8.68
C VAL A 203 -0.38 25.62 -7.23
N ALA A 204 -1.20 26.06 -6.27
CA ALA A 204 -0.81 26.05 -4.85
C ALA A 204 -0.59 24.63 -4.30
N ASP A 205 -1.45 23.69 -4.68
CA ASP A 205 -1.36 22.29 -4.27
C ASP A 205 -0.19 21.58 -4.96
N ALA A 206 0.04 21.88 -6.23
CA ALA A 206 1.17 21.34 -6.98
C ALA A 206 2.50 21.78 -6.34
N VAL A 207 2.67 23.06 -6.04
CA VAL A 207 3.86 23.60 -5.35
C VAL A 207 4.06 22.88 -4.02
N ARG A 208 3.02 22.75 -3.19
CA ARG A 208 3.10 22.07 -1.91
C ARG A 208 3.56 20.60 -2.04
N VAL A 209 3.02 19.88 -3.02
CA VAL A 209 3.42 18.47 -3.27
C VAL A 209 4.85 18.40 -3.75
N ILE A 210 5.28 19.28 -4.65
CA ILE A 210 6.64 19.34 -5.18
C ILE A 210 7.65 19.61 -4.04
N ASP A 211 7.37 20.57 -3.16
CA ASP A 211 8.21 20.86 -2.00
C ASP A 211 8.34 19.65 -1.06
N ARG A 212 7.26 18.88 -0.87
CA ARG A 212 7.27 17.64 -0.08
C ARG A 212 8.10 16.55 -0.75
N VAL A 213 8.01 16.40 -2.07
CA VAL A 213 8.87 15.48 -2.83
C VAL A 213 10.34 15.83 -2.68
N GLU A 214 10.70 17.11 -2.82
CA GLU A 214 12.08 17.56 -2.66
C GLU A 214 12.59 17.34 -1.23
N THR A 215 11.75 17.58 -0.23
CA THR A 215 12.07 17.29 1.19
C THR A 215 12.41 15.81 1.39
N ILE A 216 11.60 14.89 0.83
CA ILE A 216 11.87 13.45 0.90
C ILE A 216 13.17 13.12 0.17
N ARG A 217 13.35 13.59 -1.07
CA ARG A 217 14.53 13.27 -1.87
C ARG A 217 15.81 13.73 -1.18
N ASN A 218 15.85 14.96 -0.64
CA ASN A 218 16.99 15.49 0.08
C ASN A 218 17.29 14.66 1.34
N ALA A 219 16.27 14.28 2.11
CA ALA A 219 16.44 13.43 3.29
C ALA A 219 16.99 12.04 2.92
N LEU A 220 16.47 11.43 1.84
CA LEU A 220 16.96 10.15 1.37
C LEU A 220 18.39 10.24 0.84
N GLU A 221 18.78 11.31 0.17
CA GLU A 221 20.13 11.51 -0.38
C GLU A 221 21.16 11.68 0.73
N THR A 222 20.88 12.54 1.70
CA THR A 222 21.80 12.89 2.79
C THR A 222 21.93 11.81 3.87
N ALA A 223 20.91 10.94 4.03
CA ALA A 223 20.93 9.90 5.03
C ALA A 223 22.14 8.95 4.87
N PRO A 224 22.76 8.52 5.98
CA PRO A 224 23.86 7.55 5.94
C PRO A 224 23.44 6.24 5.28
N LYS A 225 24.29 5.69 4.41
CA LYS A 225 24.04 4.43 3.70
C LYS A 225 24.86 3.29 4.29
N SER A 226 24.26 2.11 4.38
CA SER A 226 24.95 0.90 4.83
C SER A 226 26.10 0.49 3.89
N LEU A 227 27.05 -0.30 4.38
CA LEU A 227 28.15 -0.83 3.57
C LEU A 227 27.62 -1.71 2.43
N ARG A 228 26.58 -2.51 2.69
CA ARG A 228 25.90 -3.34 1.69
C ARG A 228 25.29 -2.48 0.59
N TRP A 229 24.63 -1.39 0.95
CA TRP A 229 24.07 -0.42 0.00
C TRP A 229 25.17 0.15 -0.89
N LYS A 230 26.29 0.63 -0.30
CA LYS A 230 27.43 1.22 -1.04
C LYS A 230 28.07 0.22 -2.00
N ALA A 231 28.22 -1.04 -1.57
CA ALA A 231 28.74 -2.11 -2.42
C ALA A 231 27.79 -2.38 -3.61
N ARG A 232 26.48 -2.46 -3.37
CA ARG A 232 25.47 -2.66 -4.41
C ARG A 232 25.41 -1.48 -5.39
N ALA A 233 25.55 -0.26 -4.91
CA ALA A 233 25.55 0.96 -5.72
C ALA A 233 26.67 0.97 -6.78
N LYS A 234 27.84 0.38 -6.49
CA LYS A 234 28.95 0.25 -7.46
C LYS A 234 28.57 -0.62 -8.67
N ILE A 235 27.72 -1.62 -8.47
CA ILE A 235 27.18 -2.46 -9.56
C ILE A 235 26.11 -1.69 -10.32
N GLY A 236 25.30 -0.91 -9.61
CA GLY A 236 24.26 -0.08 -10.17
C GLY A 236 23.19 -0.91 -10.89
N ARG A 237 22.67 -0.36 -11.99
CA ARG A 237 21.60 -0.96 -12.80
C ARG A 237 22.08 -2.05 -13.77
N LYS A 238 23.36 -2.39 -13.78
CA LYS A 238 23.92 -3.45 -14.64
C LYS A 238 23.37 -4.84 -14.29
N VAL A 239 22.96 -5.03 -13.03
CA VAL A 239 22.31 -6.26 -12.55
C VAL A 239 20.94 -5.90 -12.03
N LYS A 240 19.92 -6.69 -12.39
CA LYS A 240 18.54 -6.53 -11.95
C LYS A 240 18.47 -6.40 -10.42
N TRP A 241 17.72 -5.42 -9.92
CA TRP A 241 17.66 -5.08 -8.50
C TRP A 241 16.27 -5.26 -7.86
N TYR A 242 15.33 -5.79 -8.63
CA TYR A 242 13.93 -5.96 -8.22
C TYR A 242 13.39 -7.32 -8.66
N ALA A 243 12.38 -7.81 -7.98
CA ALA A 243 11.56 -8.91 -8.45
C ALA A 243 10.45 -8.42 -9.39
N LEU A 244 9.87 -9.30 -10.19
CA LEU A 244 8.61 -9.03 -10.85
C LEU A 244 7.50 -9.49 -9.91
N PRO A 245 6.42 -8.69 -9.72
CA PRO A 245 5.26 -9.13 -8.98
C PRO A 245 4.71 -10.44 -9.56
N GLU A 246 4.31 -11.37 -8.71
CA GLU A 246 3.56 -12.54 -9.15
C GLU A 246 2.17 -12.07 -9.61
N GLU A 247 1.87 -12.13 -10.89
CA GLU A 247 0.52 -11.91 -11.41
C GLU A 247 -0.37 -13.05 -10.93
N VAL A 248 -1.25 -12.76 -10.00
CA VAL A 248 -2.38 -13.65 -9.70
C VAL A 248 -3.42 -13.35 -10.78
N GLY A 249 -3.53 -14.28 -11.75
CA GLY A 249 -4.49 -14.13 -12.84
C GLY A 249 -5.87 -13.84 -12.28
N GLN A 250 -6.46 -12.73 -12.68
CA GLN A 250 -7.89 -12.48 -12.48
C GLN A 250 -8.63 -13.63 -13.18
N THR A 251 -9.13 -14.59 -12.43
CA THR A 251 -10.09 -15.54 -12.95
C THR A 251 -11.36 -14.73 -13.21
N ILE A 252 -11.46 -14.20 -14.43
CA ILE A 252 -12.73 -13.66 -14.92
C ILE A 252 -13.71 -14.84 -14.86
N VAL A 253 -14.61 -14.82 -13.90
CA VAL A 253 -15.79 -15.70 -13.92
C VAL A 253 -16.66 -15.19 -15.05
N THR A 254 -16.35 -15.64 -16.28
CA THR A 254 -17.27 -15.53 -17.41
C THR A 254 -18.44 -16.45 -17.10
N ARG A 255 -19.60 -15.84 -16.88
CA ARG A 255 -20.91 -16.49 -16.98
C ARG A 255 -21.24 -16.79 -18.44
#